data_6239aef82319f3608a7ddf5275f79ada
#
_entry.id   6239aef82319f3608a7ddf5275f79ada
#
_cell.length_a   1.000
_cell.length_b   1.000
_cell.length_c   1.000
_cell.angle_alpha   90.00
_cell.angle_beta   90.00
_cell.angle_gamma   90.00
#
_symmetry.space_group_name_H-M   'P 1'
#
loop_
_entity.id
_entity.type
_entity.pdbx_description
1 polymer ?
#
loop_
_entity_poly.entity_id
_entity_poly.type
_entity_poly.pdbx_seq_one_letter_code
_entity_poly.pdbx_strand_id
1 'polypeptide(L)' 'MGRPPSLTPAQQKEAIRRRAQGATLDELARSYNVSRATISRLAAS' A
#
# COMPACT_ATOMS: atom_id res chain seq x y z
N MET A 1 -3.33 15.44 15.56
CA MET A 1 -4.13 14.99 14.94
C MET A 1 -4.05 13.64 14.57
N GLY A 2 -4.50 12.74 15.04
CA GLY A 2 -4.35 11.37 14.85
C GLY A 2 -5.07 10.81 13.67
N ARG A 3 -4.60 11.16 12.50
CA ARG A 3 -5.13 10.53 11.37
C ARG A 3 -4.52 9.20 11.20
N PRO A 4 -5.25 8.10 11.07
CA PRO A 4 -4.66 6.80 10.80
C PRO A 4 -3.98 6.83 9.44
N PRO A 5 -2.82 6.19 9.33
CA PRO A 5 -2.13 6.12 8.04
C PRO A 5 -2.99 5.32 7.07
N SER A 6 -3.44 5.97 6.04
CA SER A 6 -4.20 5.29 5.02
C SER A 6 -3.81 5.86 3.68
N LEU A 7 -4.00 5.08 2.66
CA LEU A 7 -3.64 5.47 1.32
C LEU A 7 -4.81 6.18 0.65
N THR A 8 -4.50 7.19 -0.14
CA THR A 8 -5.52 7.82 -0.95
C THR A 8 -5.92 6.86 -2.07
N PRO A 9 -7.09 7.07 -2.69
CA PRO A 9 -7.49 6.20 -3.79
C PRO A 9 -6.44 6.12 -4.91
N ALA A 10 -5.78 7.22 -5.19
CA ALA A 10 -4.74 7.23 -6.20
C ALA A 10 -3.56 6.37 -5.78
N GLN A 11 -3.15 6.48 -4.51
CA GLN A 11 -2.06 5.68 -4.00
C GLN A 11 -2.42 4.21 -3.95
N GLN A 12 -3.66 3.91 -3.65
CA GLN A 12 -4.12 2.52 -3.61
C GLN A 12 -3.97 1.88 -4.98
N LYS A 13 -4.40 2.56 -6.00
CA LYS A 13 -4.28 2.06 -7.36
C LYS A 13 -2.83 1.86 -7.74
N GLU A 14 -1.99 2.80 -7.38
CA GLU A 14 -0.59 2.70 -7.69
C GLU A 14 0.08 1.55 -6.97
N ALA A 15 -0.27 1.35 -5.71
CA ALA A 15 0.29 0.25 -4.94
C ALA A 15 -0.08 -1.09 -5.57
N ILE A 16 -1.32 -1.24 -5.97
CA ILE A 16 -1.78 -2.46 -6.60
C ILE A 16 -1.02 -2.71 -7.91
N ARG A 17 -0.84 -1.65 -8.67
CA ARG A 17 -0.12 -1.74 -9.93
C ARG A 17 1.32 -2.18 -9.70
N ARG A 18 2.00 -1.56 -8.73
CA ARG A 18 3.37 -1.91 -8.42
C ARG A 18 3.47 -3.36 -7.94
N ARG A 19 2.50 -3.77 -7.16
CA ARG A 19 2.47 -5.14 -6.68
C ARG A 19 2.42 -6.12 -7.84
N ALA A 20 1.60 -5.81 -8.83
CA ALA A 20 1.49 -6.63 -10.02
C ALA A 20 2.79 -6.66 -10.82
N GLN A 21 3.60 -5.61 -10.70
CA GLN A 21 4.87 -5.53 -11.39
C GLN A 21 6.00 -6.24 -10.64
N GLY A 22 5.68 -6.81 -9.49
CA GLY A 22 6.68 -7.56 -8.74
C GLY A 22 7.17 -6.92 -7.46
N ALA A 23 6.62 -5.78 -7.08
CA ALA A 23 7.04 -5.13 -5.85
C ALA A 23 6.58 -5.95 -4.65
N THR A 24 7.39 -5.96 -3.60
CA THR A 24 7.05 -6.70 -2.40
C THR A 24 6.18 -5.85 -1.48
N LEU A 25 5.47 -6.54 -0.58
CA LEU A 25 4.65 -5.84 0.40
C LEU A 25 5.51 -4.92 1.26
N ASP A 26 6.68 -5.40 1.64
CA ASP A 26 7.61 -4.61 2.43
C ASP A 26 7.98 -3.32 1.73
N GLU A 27 8.32 -3.46 0.48
CA GLU A 27 8.75 -2.33 -0.31
C GLU A 27 7.65 -1.28 -0.44
N LEU A 28 6.44 -1.73 -0.73
CA LEU A 28 5.31 -0.84 -0.87
C LEU A 28 4.96 -0.18 0.46
N ALA A 29 5.00 -0.96 1.54
CA ALA A 29 4.69 -0.42 2.86
C ALA A 29 5.65 0.69 3.23
N ARG A 30 6.92 0.50 2.94
CA ARG A 30 7.91 1.52 3.21
C ARG A 30 7.72 2.74 2.34
N SER A 31 7.43 2.48 1.08
CA SER A 31 7.27 3.55 0.11
C SER A 31 6.14 4.49 0.49
N TYR A 32 5.06 3.93 1.00
CA TYR A 32 3.90 4.72 1.37
C TYR A 32 3.80 4.99 2.87
N ASN A 33 4.79 4.54 3.63
CA ASN A 33 4.82 4.77 5.07
C ASN A 33 3.60 4.19 5.77
N VAL A 34 3.23 2.98 5.41
CA VAL A 34 2.12 2.27 6.02
C VAL A 34 2.59 0.88 6.43
N SER A 35 1.75 0.15 7.14
CA SER A 35 2.11 -1.21 7.54
C SER A 35 1.89 -2.17 6.38
N ARG A 36 2.56 -3.31 6.44
CA ARG A 36 2.38 -4.33 5.42
C ARG A 36 0.94 -4.84 5.39
N ALA A 37 0.29 -4.82 6.53
CA ALA A 37 -1.10 -5.26 6.58
C ALA A 37 -1.97 -4.39 5.66
N THR A 38 -1.70 -3.10 5.62
CA THR A 38 -2.44 -2.19 4.76
C THR A 38 -2.26 -2.57 3.29
N ILE A 39 -1.02 -2.82 2.91
CA ILE A 39 -0.73 -3.21 1.52
C ILE A 39 -1.34 -4.57 1.20
N SER A 40 -1.26 -5.49 2.17
CA SER A 40 -1.81 -6.82 1.98
C SER A 40 -3.32 -6.76 1.71
N ARG A 41 -4.01 -5.89 2.41
CA ARG A 41 -5.42 -5.71 2.20
C ARG A 41 -5.74 -5.22 0.79
N LEU A 42 -4.95 -4.27 0.32
CA LEU A 42 -5.13 -3.75 -1.03
C LEU A 42 -4.94 -4.86 -2.05
N ALA A 43 -3.91 -5.66 -1.87
CA ALA A 43 -3.60 -6.71 -2.82
C ALA A 43 -4.65 -7.81 -2.82
N ALA A 44 -5.34 -7.97 -1.70
CA ALA A 44 -6.35 -9.02 -1.58
C ALA A 44 -7.73 -8.56 -2.07
N SER A 45 -7.93 -7.29 -2.21
CA SER A 45 -9.25 -6.80 -2.63
C SER A 45 -9.53 -7.11 -4.10
#